data_ac08850113a0f961441949713e03eed5
#
_entry.id   ac08850113a0f961441949713e03eed5
#
_cell.length_a   1.000
_cell.length_b   1.000
_cell.length_c   1.000
_cell.angle_alpha   90.00
_cell.angle_beta   90.00
_cell.angle_gamma   90.00
#
_symmetry.space_group_name_H-M   'P 1'
#
loop_
_entity.id
_entity.type
_entity.pdbx_description
1 polymer ?
#
loop_
_entity_poly.entity_id
_entity_poly.type
_entity_poly.pdbx_seq_one_letter_code
_entity_poly.pdbx_strand_id
1 'polypeptide(L)'
;MFKKLAALGAALMLCFSLAGCGSTGKDITVDVNALASELKDGVAWQDTLEEIDPNVLSMMSDYDIEGVEKSVVYLGSGATAEEITVLECTDADAAKNQVEPAMKQHIENQITSFESYVPAEVAKLKDAVIRVGGKYVVVCVSDDSAAAEKIIDQYFK
;
A
#
# COMPACT_ATOMS: atom_id res chain seq x y z
N MET A 1 37.47 57.80 -46.42
CA MET A 1 36.33 58.10 -45.51
C MET A 1 35.93 56.89 -44.73
N PHE A 2 36.01 56.99 -43.46
CA PHE A 2 36.01 55.87 -42.53
C PHE A 2 34.60 55.50 -42.08
N LYS A 3 34.31 54.21 -42.05
CA LYS A 3 33.19 53.75 -41.25
C LYS A 3 33.63 52.50 -40.45
N LYS A 4 33.68 52.69 -39.15
CA LYS A 4 33.97 51.67 -38.18
C LYS A 4 32.75 50.78 -37.99
N LEU A 5 32.89 49.46 -38.18
CA LEU A 5 31.90 48.50 -37.77
C LEU A 5 32.31 47.96 -36.39
N ALA A 6 31.43 48.18 -35.44
CA ALA A 6 31.53 47.54 -34.14
C ALA A 6 30.83 46.18 -34.18
N ALA A 7 31.55 45.13 -33.91
CA ALA A 7 31.00 43.80 -33.78
C ALA A 7 30.44 43.61 -32.37
N LEU A 8 29.13 43.38 -32.26
CA LEU A 8 28.47 43.07 -31.03
C LEU A 8 28.38 41.54 -30.90
N GLY A 9 29.18 40.98 -30.01
CA GLY A 9 29.15 39.57 -29.68
C GLY A 9 27.94 39.27 -28.80
N ALA A 10 26.99 38.51 -29.34
CA ALA A 10 25.88 37.96 -28.55
C ALA A 10 26.32 36.62 -27.94
N ALA A 11 26.60 36.62 -26.65
CA ALA A 11 26.82 35.40 -25.90
C ALA A 11 25.48 34.68 -25.69
N LEU A 12 25.27 33.57 -26.37
CA LEU A 12 24.10 32.70 -26.18
C LEU A 12 24.35 31.84 -24.94
N MET A 13 23.78 32.27 -23.80
CA MET A 13 23.66 31.40 -22.65
C MET A 13 22.62 30.31 -22.93
N LEU A 14 23.09 29.10 -23.20
CA LEU A 14 22.25 27.90 -23.14
C LEU A 14 21.97 27.60 -21.66
N CYS A 15 20.80 28.02 -21.19
CA CYS A 15 20.22 27.47 -19.97
C CYS A 15 19.79 26.03 -20.25
N PHE A 16 20.63 25.07 -19.87
CA PHE A 16 20.23 23.68 -19.76
C PHE A 16 19.25 23.58 -18.57
N SER A 17 17.97 23.72 -18.84
CA SER A 17 16.92 23.33 -17.92
C SER A 17 16.92 21.80 -17.87
N LEU A 18 17.52 21.24 -16.83
CA LEU A 18 17.21 19.88 -16.40
C LEU A 18 15.72 19.83 -16.07
N ALA A 19 14.92 19.45 -17.04
CA ALA A 19 13.57 18.99 -16.76
C ALA A 19 13.72 17.65 -16.01
N GLY A 20 13.79 17.75 -14.69
CA GLY A 20 13.56 16.61 -13.82
C GLY A 20 12.16 16.12 -14.13
N CYS A 21 12.03 14.93 -14.70
CA CYS A 21 10.79 14.17 -14.71
C CYS A 21 10.43 13.84 -13.26
N GLY A 22 9.89 14.80 -12.53
CA GLY A 22 9.12 14.57 -11.34
C GLY A 22 7.79 14.01 -11.81
N SER A 23 7.52 12.74 -11.56
CA SER A 23 6.17 12.21 -11.63
C SER A 23 5.32 13.07 -10.70
N THR A 24 4.37 13.82 -11.25
CA THR A 24 3.35 14.53 -10.49
C THR A 24 2.33 13.50 -9.98
N GLY A 25 2.77 12.61 -9.09
CA GLY A 25 1.87 11.88 -8.24
C GLY A 25 1.37 12.87 -7.18
N LYS A 26 0.06 13.06 -7.05
CA LYS A 26 -0.50 13.69 -5.87
C LYS A 26 0.11 13.02 -4.65
N ASP A 27 0.56 13.79 -3.68
CA ASP A 27 1.00 13.25 -2.40
C ASP A 27 -0.21 12.62 -1.71
N ILE A 28 -0.31 11.29 -1.81
CA ILE A 28 -1.35 10.51 -1.15
C ILE A 28 -1.01 10.49 0.33
N THR A 29 -1.94 10.98 1.16
CA THR A 29 -1.82 10.91 2.62
C THR A 29 -2.99 10.10 3.15
N VAL A 30 -2.68 8.98 3.80
CA VAL A 30 -3.65 8.08 4.41
C VAL A 30 -3.47 8.07 5.91
N ASP A 31 -4.55 8.29 6.65
CA ASP A 31 -4.59 7.93 8.07
C ASP A 31 -4.85 6.43 8.18
N VAL A 32 -3.81 5.68 8.55
CA VAL A 32 -3.87 4.21 8.62
C VAL A 32 -4.89 3.71 9.63
N ASN A 33 -5.07 4.42 10.75
CA ASN A 33 -6.06 4.05 11.76
C ASN A 33 -7.48 4.30 11.27
N ALA A 34 -7.72 5.46 10.65
CA ALA A 34 -9.02 5.81 10.11
C ALA A 34 -9.44 4.83 9.01
N LEU A 35 -8.56 4.51 8.07
CA LEU A 35 -8.85 3.56 7.00
C LEU A 35 -9.13 2.16 7.54
N ALA A 36 -8.30 1.66 8.47
CA ALA A 36 -8.50 0.34 9.05
C ALA A 36 -9.83 0.24 9.83
N SER A 37 -10.19 1.29 10.58
CA SER A 37 -11.47 1.36 11.29
C SER A 37 -12.66 1.42 10.32
N GLU A 38 -12.56 2.20 9.24
CA GLU A 38 -13.64 2.31 8.24
C GLU A 38 -13.84 0.98 7.49
N LEU A 39 -12.76 0.26 7.19
CA LEU A 39 -12.84 -1.09 6.63
C LEU A 39 -13.52 -2.05 7.61
N LYS A 40 -13.12 -2.02 8.89
CA LYS A 40 -13.70 -2.87 9.93
C LYS A 40 -15.19 -2.64 10.10
N ASP A 41 -15.64 -1.39 10.06
CA ASP A 41 -17.04 -1.02 10.28
C ASP A 41 -17.89 -1.12 8.98
N GLY A 42 -17.29 -0.94 7.82
CA GLY A 42 -17.97 -0.81 6.54
C GLY A 42 -18.02 -2.07 5.67
N VAL A 43 -17.23 -3.09 6.01
CA VAL A 43 -17.23 -4.39 5.32
C VAL A 43 -17.95 -5.43 6.17
N ALA A 44 -18.63 -6.38 5.55
CA ALA A 44 -19.27 -7.49 6.26
C ALA A 44 -18.23 -8.58 6.57
N TRP A 45 -18.18 -9.01 7.82
CA TRP A 45 -17.26 -10.03 8.32
C TRP A 45 -18.02 -11.25 8.83
N GLN A 46 -17.49 -12.44 8.62
CA GLN A 46 -18.03 -13.69 9.19
C GLN A 46 -17.50 -13.91 10.61
N ASP A 47 -16.25 -13.50 10.84
CA ASP A 47 -15.59 -13.60 12.15
C ASP A 47 -15.51 -12.24 12.84
N THR A 48 -15.18 -12.26 14.12
CA THR A 48 -14.83 -11.04 14.86
C THR A 48 -13.38 -10.70 14.62
N LEU A 49 -13.12 -9.54 14.02
CA LEU A 49 -11.77 -9.06 13.80
C LEU A 49 -11.28 -8.31 15.05
N GLU A 50 -10.11 -8.69 15.54
CA GLU A 50 -9.43 -8.03 16.64
C GLU A 50 -8.14 -7.37 16.16
N GLU A 51 -7.87 -6.16 16.67
CA GLU A 51 -6.62 -5.47 16.39
C GLU A 51 -5.46 -6.18 17.07
N ILE A 52 -4.41 -6.43 16.31
CA ILE A 52 -3.21 -7.07 16.84
C ILE A 52 -2.30 -6.01 17.45
N ASP A 53 -1.91 -6.22 18.71
CA ASP A 53 -0.95 -5.34 19.39
C ASP A 53 0.37 -5.26 18.59
N PRO A 54 0.91 -4.04 18.33
CA PRO A 54 2.14 -3.88 17.55
C PRO A 54 3.35 -4.66 18.08
N ASN A 55 3.43 -4.91 19.40
CA ASN A 55 4.50 -5.74 19.95
C ASN A 55 4.32 -7.23 19.60
N VAL A 56 3.08 -7.70 19.47
CA VAL A 56 2.79 -9.06 19.01
C VAL A 56 3.05 -9.16 17.52
N LEU A 57 2.62 -8.14 16.76
CA LEU A 57 2.80 -8.08 15.30
C LEU A 57 4.29 -8.17 14.91
N SER A 58 5.16 -7.48 15.63
CA SER A 58 6.62 -7.53 15.39
C SER A 58 7.27 -8.91 15.64
N MET A 59 6.55 -9.83 16.29
CA MET A 59 7.00 -11.23 16.47
C MET A 59 6.45 -12.17 15.40
N MET A 60 5.53 -11.67 14.57
CA MET A 60 4.93 -12.45 13.48
C MET A 60 5.72 -12.19 12.19
N SER A 61 6.42 -13.21 11.70
CA SER A 61 7.34 -13.11 10.56
C SER A 61 6.69 -12.54 9.29
N ASP A 62 5.39 -12.73 9.12
CA ASP A 62 4.66 -12.26 7.95
C ASP A 62 4.43 -10.74 7.97
N TYR A 63 4.58 -10.10 9.13
CA TYR A 63 4.35 -8.66 9.32
C TYR A 63 5.61 -7.90 9.77
N ASP A 64 6.70 -8.61 10.10
CA ASP A 64 8.01 -7.99 10.36
C ASP A 64 8.72 -7.70 9.03
N ILE A 65 8.23 -6.68 8.33
CA ILE A 65 8.66 -6.34 6.98
C ILE A 65 9.53 -5.08 7.04
N GLU A 66 10.75 -5.18 6.50
CA GLU A 66 11.64 -4.02 6.35
C GLU A 66 10.96 -2.93 5.51
N GLY A 67 11.08 -1.67 5.95
CA GLY A 67 10.50 -0.53 5.28
C GLY A 67 9.09 -0.16 5.75
N VAL A 68 8.52 -0.84 6.74
CA VAL A 68 7.25 -0.45 7.39
C VAL A 68 7.54 0.44 8.60
N GLU A 69 6.91 1.62 8.66
CA GLU A 69 6.99 2.56 9.80
C GLU A 69 5.80 2.45 10.74
N LYS A 70 4.62 2.18 10.18
CA LYS A 70 3.38 1.99 10.93
C LYS A 70 2.57 0.84 10.35
N SER A 71 1.92 0.11 11.24
CA SER A 71 1.00 -0.96 10.87
C SER A 71 -0.25 -0.92 11.73
N VAL A 72 -1.40 -1.16 11.11
CA VAL A 72 -2.66 -1.48 11.78
C VAL A 72 -3.18 -2.76 11.15
N VAL A 73 -3.28 -3.81 11.95
CA VAL A 73 -3.68 -5.12 11.49
C VAL A 73 -4.82 -5.64 12.35
N TYR A 74 -5.90 -6.06 11.69
CA TYR A 74 -7.01 -6.78 12.31
C TYR A 74 -7.06 -8.18 11.73
N LEU A 75 -7.11 -9.19 12.58
CA LEU A 75 -7.21 -10.59 12.19
C LEU A 75 -8.44 -11.24 12.85
N GLY A 76 -9.02 -12.21 12.15
CA GLY A 76 -10.02 -13.09 12.73
C GLY A 76 -9.41 -14.12 13.67
N SER A 77 -10.24 -15.01 14.20
CA SER A 77 -9.84 -16.06 15.17
C SER A 77 -8.96 -17.18 14.55
N GLY A 78 -8.75 -17.16 13.22
CA GLY A 78 -8.11 -18.22 12.46
C GLY A 78 -9.10 -19.29 11.94
N ALA A 79 -10.38 -19.17 12.28
CA ALA A 79 -11.44 -19.99 11.66
C ALA A 79 -11.77 -19.50 10.25
N THR A 80 -11.53 -18.22 9.95
CA THR A 80 -11.64 -17.61 8.64
C THR A 80 -10.30 -16.99 8.24
N ALA A 81 -10.13 -16.69 6.95
CA ALA A 81 -8.97 -15.99 6.41
C ALA A 81 -9.12 -14.47 6.44
N GLU A 82 -10.13 -13.96 7.13
CA GLU A 82 -10.47 -12.54 7.12
C GLU A 82 -9.40 -11.69 7.79
N GLU A 83 -9.03 -10.62 7.10
CA GLU A 83 -7.91 -9.76 7.48
C GLU A 83 -8.11 -8.33 6.99
N ILE A 84 -7.67 -7.37 7.79
CA ILE A 84 -7.39 -5.99 7.40
C ILE A 84 -5.94 -5.69 7.78
N THR A 85 -5.12 -5.31 6.82
CA THR A 85 -3.75 -4.86 7.03
C THR A 85 -3.55 -3.53 6.34
N VAL A 86 -3.22 -2.48 7.10
CA VAL A 86 -2.92 -1.13 6.59
C VAL A 86 -1.54 -0.73 7.05
N LEU A 87 -0.64 -0.51 6.10
CA LEU A 87 0.76 -0.24 6.34
C LEU A 87 1.15 1.13 5.80
N GLU A 88 1.90 1.89 6.59
CA GLU A 88 2.64 3.08 6.18
C GLU A 88 4.12 2.71 6.09
N CYS A 89 4.70 2.87 4.92
CA CYS A 89 6.10 2.55 4.65
C CYS A 89 6.98 3.80 4.78
N THR A 90 8.30 3.62 4.82
CA THR A 90 9.28 4.71 4.86
C THR A 90 9.13 5.64 3.64
N ASP A 91 8.87 5.07 2.47
CA ASP A 91 8.64 5.79 1.23
C ASP A 91 7.87 4.93 0.20
N ALA A 92 7.60 5.50 -0.96
CA ALA A 92 6.87 4.84 -2.03
C ALA A 92 7.68 3.69 -2.68
N ASP A 93 9.01 3.76 -2.66
CA ASP A 93 9.86 2.70 -3.20
C ASP A 93 9.83 1.46 -2.30
N ALA A 94 9.91 1.64 -0.98
CA ALA A 94 9.73 0.57 0.00
C ALA A 94 8.34 -0.07 -0.13
N ALA A 95 7.28 0.75 -0.24
CA ALA A 95 5.92 0.26 -0.43
C ALA A 95 5.80 -0.63 -1.66
N LYS A 96 6.38 -0.20 -2.80
CA LYS A 96 6.24 -0.88 -4.08
C LYS A 96 7.15 -2.09 -4.24
N ASN A 97 8.42 -1.99 -3.80
CA ASN A 97 9.44 -2.96 -4.13
C ASN A 97 9.78 -3.93 -3.00
N GLN A 98 9.35 -3.62 -1.76
CA GLN A 98 9.58 -4.46 -0.59
C GLN A 98 8.26 -4.97 0.01
N VAL A 99 7.37 -4.05 0.39
CA VAL A 99 6.18 -4.39 1.18
C VAL A 99 5.07 -5.02 0.32
N GLU A 100 4.78 -4.49 -0.87
CA GLU A 100 3.79 -5.10 -1.77
C GLU A 100 4.13 -6.56 -2.12
N PRO A 101 5.37 -6.91 -2.52
CA PRO A 101 5.74 -8.29 -2.78
C PRO A 101 5.62 -9.18 -1.53
N ALA A 102 5.99 -8.67 -0.35
CA ALA A 102 5.87 -9.41 0.90
C ALA A 102 4.41 -9.72 1.23
N MET A 103 3.50 -8.74 1.06
CA MET A 103 2.07 -8.95 1.28
C MET A 103 1.44 -9.91 0.27
N LYS A 104 1.87 -9.88 -0.98
CA LYS A 104 1.48 -10.90 -1.97
C LYS A 104 1.92 -12.30 -1.55
N GLN A 105 3.16 -12.44 -1.09
CA GLN A 105 3.67 -13.71 -0.59
C GLN A 105 2.92 -14.18 0.65
N HIS A 106 2.55 -13.25 1.55
CA HIS A 106 1.71 -13.54 2.71
C HIS A 106 0.37 -14.17 2.26
N ILE A 107 -0.34 -13.58 1.30
CA ILE A 107 -1.60 -14.14 0.78
C ILE A 107 -1.39 -15.52 0.15
N GLU A 108 -0.32 -15.73 -0.61
CA GLU A 108 0.01 -17.06 -1.18
C GLU A 108 0.29 -18.11 -0.08
N ASN A 109 0.97 -17.73 0.99
CA ASN A 109 1.21 -18.60 2.14
C ASN A 109 -0.12 -18.96 2.84
N GLN A 110 -1.01 -17.98 3.00
CA GLN A 110 -2.34 -18.19 3.56
C GLN A 110 -3.18 -19.13 2.68
N ILE A 111 -3.17 -18.95 1.35
CA ILE A 111 -3.84 -19.87 0.42
C ILE A 111 -3.36 -21.30 0.66
N THR A 112 -2.05 -21.52 0.69
CA THR A 112 -1.46 -22.84 0.90
C THR A 112 -1.90 -23.46 2.23
N SER A 113 -1.96 -22.66 3.29
CA SER A 113 -2.39 -23.09 4.62
C SER A 113 -3.88 -23.47 4.63
N PHE A 114 -4.73 -22.59 4.09
CA PHE A 114 -6.17 -22.78 4.09
C PHE A 114 -6.63 -23.90 3.14
N GLU A 115 -5.91 -24.18 2.04
CA GLU A 115 -6.19 -25.32 1.16
C GLU A 115 -6.27 -26.66 1.94
N SER A 116 -5.46 -26.80 2.98
CA SER A 116 -5.42 -28.00 3.82
C SER A 116 -6.33 -27.92 5.03
N TYR A 117 -6.68 -26.73 5.50
CA TYR A 117 -7.37 -26.50 6.77
C TYR A 117 -8.85 -26.15 6.59
N VAL A 118 -9.16 -25.11 5.86
CA VAL A 118 -10.51 -24.66 5.52
C VAL A 118 -10.57 -24.24 4.06
N PRO A 119 -10.68 -25.21 3.11
CA PRO A 119 -10.60 -24.92 1.67
C PRO A 119 -11.63 -23.89 1.16
N ALA A 120 -12.74 -23.70 1.90
CA ALA A 120 -13.77 -22.71 1.56
C ALA A 120 -13.24 -21.27 1.60
N GLU A 121 -12.23 -20.99 2.43
CA GLU A 121 -11.64 -19.65 2.58
C GLU A 121 -10.69 -19.28 1.42
N VAL A 122 -10.24 -20.25 0.63
CA VAL A 122 -9.30 -20.02 -0.47
C VAL A 122 -9.87 -19.07 -1.53
N ALA A 123 -11.17 -19.12 -1.77
CA ALA A 123 -11.83 -18.22 -2.72
C ALA A 123 -11.70 -16.75 -2.24
N LYS A 124 -11.93 -16.51 -0.95
CA LYS A 124 -11.82 -15.20 -0.30
C LYS A 124 -10.40 -14.65 -0.40
N LEU A 125 -9.38 -15.49 -0.16
CA LEU A 125 -7.97 -15.13 -0.29
C LEU A 125 -7.57 -14.80 -1.74
N LYS A 126 -8.12 -15.50 -2.72
CA LYS A 126 -7.88 -15.21 -4.14
C LYS A 126 -8.51 -13.90 -4.60
N ASP A 127 -9.57 -13.46 -3.92
CA ASP A 127 -10.24 -12.18 -4.15
C ASP A 127 -9.74 -11.07 -3.21
N ALA A 128 -8.62 -11.31 -2.50
CA ALA A 128 -8.02 -10.34 -1.61
C ALA A 128 -7.70 -9.02 -2.33
N VAL A 129 -8.10 -7.91 -1.73
CA VAL A 129 -7.77 -6.58 -2.23
C VAL A 129 -6.39 -6.19 -1.74
N ILE A 130 -5.45 -5.97 -2.64
CA ILE A 130 -4.13 -5.40 -2.35
C ILE A 130 -4.00 -4.08 -3.09
N ARG A 131 -3.88 -2.98 -2.35
CA ARG A 131 -3.72 -1.63 -2.91
C ARG A 131 -2.43 -0.99 -2.47
N VAL A 132 -1.71 -0.40 -3.44
CA VAL A 132 -0.51 0.40 -3.17
C VAL A 132 -0.71 1.80 -3.72
N GLY A 133 -0.34 2.81 -2.97
CA GLY A 133 -0.37 4.20 -3.40
C GLY A 133 0.48 5.09 -2.50
N GLY A 134 1.35 5.90 -3.11
CA GLY A 134 2.37 6.61 -2.35
C GLY A 134 3.16 5.63 -1.48
N LYS A 135 3.30 5.93 -0.21
CA LYS A 135 4.00 5.07 0.76
C LYS A 135 3.08 4.10 1.53
N TYR A 136 1.88 3.83 1.04
CA TYR A 136 0.90 3.01 1.75
C TYR A 136 0.62 1.71 1.02
N VAL A 137 0.46 0.64 1.79
CA VAL A 137 0.02 -0.67 1.32
C VAL A 137 -1.17 -1.11 2.16
N VAL A 138 -2.23 -1.56 1.50
CA VAL A 138 -3.46 -2.06 2.14
C VAL A 138 -3.74 -3.46 1.63
N VAL A 139 -4.05 -4.37 2.56
CA VAL A 139 -4.59 -5.70 2.27
C VAL A 139 -5.92 -5.82 2.97
N CYS A 140 -6.92 -6.33 2.26
CA CYS A 140 -8.22 -6.66 2.85
C CYS A 140 -8.69 -7.99 2.28
N VAL A 141 -8.92 -8.96 3.16
CA VAL A 141 -9.45 -10.28 2.83
C VAL A 141 -10.84 -10.40 3.41
N SER A 142 -11.85 -10.42 2.57
CA SER A 142 -13.26 -10.49 2.97
C SER A 142 -14.11 -11.14 1.90
N ASP A 143 -15.35 -11.54 2.23
CA ASP A 143 -16.33 -11.99 1.23
C ASP A 143 -16.88 -10.82 0.39
N ASP A 144 -16.70 -9.58 0.82
CA ASP A 144 -17.16 -8.37 0.10
C ASP A 144 -15.97 -7.51 -0.31
N SER A 145 -15.15 -8.03 -1.22
CA SER A 145 -14.01 -7.31 -1.80
C SER A 145 -14.42 -6.00 -2.48
N ALA A 146 -15.62 -5.94 -3.05
CA ALA A 146 -16.15 -4.74 -3.71
C ALA A 146 -16.43 -3.61 -2.70
N ALA A 147 -16.95 -3.91 -1.51
CA ALA A 147 -17.12 -2.92 -0.45
C ALA A 147 -15.76 -2.44 0.07
N ALA A 148 -14.80 -3.36 0.24
CA ALA A 148 -13.44 -3.02 0.64
C ALA A 148 -12.76 -2.09 -0.38
N GLU A 149 -12.80 -2.41 -1.67
CA GLU A 149 -12.26 -1.56 -2.74
C GLU A 149 -12.86 -0.16 -2.73
N LYS A 150 -14.18 -0.06 -2.59
CA LYS A 150 -14.88 1.22 -2.56
C LYS A 150 -14.43 2.11 -1.39
N ILE A 151 -14.18 1.54 -0.22
CA ILE A 151 -13.66 2.27 0.94
C ILE A 151 -12.22 2.69 0.67
N ILE A 152 -11.36 1.77 0.27
CA ILE A 152 -9.95 2.02 -0.01
C ILE A 152 -9.79 3.12 -1.07
N ASP A 153 -10.57 3.09 -2.15
CA ASP A 153 -10.52 4.09 -3.22
C ASP A 153 -10.81 5.53 -2.77
N GLN A 154 -11.45 5.73 -1.62
CA GLN A 154 -11.69 7.06 -1.07
C GLN A 154 -10.42 7.69 -0.50
N TYR A 155 -9.50 6.86 -0.01
CA TYR A 155 -8.23 7.29 0.58
C TYR A 155 -7.09 7.43 -0.45
N PHE A 156 -7.22 6.79 -1.60
CA PHE A 156 -6.18 6.75 -2.64
C PHE A 156 -6.48 7.64 -3.86
N LYS A 157 -7.06 8.83 -3.61
CA LYS A 157 -7.47 9.79 -4.67
C LYS A 157 -6.43 10.87 -4.92
#